data_01ee7925a5fa6c850ff3dff0e2c0a7fc
#
_entry.id   01ee7925a5fa6c850ff3dff0e2c0a7fc
#
_cell.length_a   1.000
_cell.length_b   1.000
_cell.length_c   1.000
_cell.angle_alpha   90.00
_cell.angle_beta   90.00
_cell.angle_gamma   90.00
#
_symmetry.space_group_name_H-M   'P 1'
#
loop_
_entity.id
_entity.type
_entity.pdbx_description
1 polymer ?
#
loop_
_entity_poly.entity_id
_entity_poly.type
_entity_poly.pdbx_seq_one_letter_code
_entity_poly.pdbx_strand_id
1 'polypeptide(L)'
;MISGFEYKAKSVVDDMPKDCDMKEIEKMFYSVGFGSVPSWMKPYSVLSNGEKMRVDLARALLERDFVVFDEFTSVVDRQVAQTASIAVSKAIRRTQKQFIAVTCHSDIIEWLQPDWVFDTNEMRCFFVQAHGPKNDSRSENVGETNGRSLGVIII
;
A
#
# COMPACT_ATOMS: atom_id res chain seq x y z
N MET A 1 -5.17 -8.89 8.29
CA MET A 1 -4.11 -9.67 7.63
C MET A 1 -4.60 -10.06 6.25
N ILE A 2 -3.90 -9.68 5.20
CA ILE A 2 -4.19 -10.18 3.86
C ILE A 2 -3.55 -11.56 3.78
N SER A 3 -4.31 -12.58 4.12
CA SER A 3 -3.99 -13.96 3.74
C SER A 3 -4.45 -14.12 2.30
N GLY A 4 -3.56 -14.58 1.43
CA GLY A 4 -3.64 -14.68 -0.01
C GLY A 4 -5.02 -14.71 -0.64
N PHE A 5 -5.25 -13.85 -1.60
CA PHE A 5 -6.41 -13.92 -2.46
C PHE A 5 -6.34 -15.18 -3.34
N GLU A 6 -7.49 -15.78 -3.61
CA GLU A 6 -7.56 -16.81 -4.65
C GLU A 6 -7.69 -16.15 -6.02
N TYR A 7 -6.82 -16.56 -6.94
CA TYR A 7 -6.82 -16.16 -8.33
C TYR A 7 -7.06 -17.40 -9.21
N LYS A 8 -8.17 -17.41 -9.91
CA LYS A 8 -8.63 -18.58 -10.70
C LYS A 8 -8.87 -18.25 -12.17
N ALA A 9 -9.00 -16.98 -12.50
CA ALA A 9 -9.30 -16.56 -13.86
C ALA A 9 -8.08 -16.65 -14.78
N LYS A 10 -8.37 -16.57 -16.07
CA LYS A 10 -7.33 -16.57 -17.13
C LYS A 10 -6.57 -15.25 -17.19
N SER A 11 -7.12 -14.19 -16.59
CA SER A 11 -6.47 -12.89 -16.49
C SER A 11 -6.69 -12.29 -15.08
N VAL A 12 -5.72 -11.52 -14.59
CA VAL A 12 -5.86 -10.87 -13.27
C VAL A 12 -6.99 -9.85 -13.23
N VAL A 13 -7.32 -9.24 -14.35
CA VAL A 13 -8.47 -8.32 -14.46
C VAL A 13 -9.78 -9.03 -14.14
N ASP A 14 -9.95 -10.27 -14.59
CA ASP A 14 -11.16 -11.06 -14.37
C ASP A 14 -11.30 -11.54 -12.91
N ASP A 15 -10.19 -11.54 -12.16
CA ASP A 15 -10.17 -11.89 -10.73
C ASP A 15 -10.42 -10.67 -9.81
N MET A 16 -10.56 -9.46 -10.36
CA MET A 16 -10.89 -8.27 -9.58
C MET A 16 -12.36 -8.30 -9.11
N PRO A 17 -12.73 -7.48 -8.08
CA PRO A 17 -14.09 -7.44 -7.54
C PRO A 17 -15.12 -7.17 -8.63
N LYS A 18 -16.23 -7.94 -8.60
CA LYS A 18 -17.28 -7.90 -9.63
C LYS A 18 -18.18 -6.66 -9.57
N ASP A 19 -18.16 -5.97 -8.44
CA ASP A 19 -18.88 -4.71 -8.19
C ASP A 19 -18.09 -3.47 -8.67
N CYS A 20 -16.81 -3.64 -9.03
CA CYS A 20 -16.00 -2.60 -9.63
C CYS A 20 -16.14 -2.58 -11.16
N ASP A 21 -16.26 -1.39 -11.72
CA ASP A 21 -16.20 -1.24 -13.18
C ASP A 21 -14.76 -1.29 -13.69
N MET A 22 -14.59 -1.47 -15.01
CA MET A 22 -13.27 -1.58 -15.63
C MET A 22 -12.42 -0.32 -15.44
N LYS A 23 -13.04 0.86 -15.36
CA LYS A 23 -12.33 2.13 -15.16
C LYS A 23 -11.77 2.25 -13.74
N GLU A 24 -12.50 1.74 -12.76
CA GLU A 24 -12.07 1.71 -11.37
C GLU A 24 -10.90 0.74 -11.20
N ILE A 25 -10.96 -0.44 -11.80
CA ILE A 25 -9.87 -1.43 -11.82
C ILE A 25 -8.62 -0.84 -12.49
N GLU A 26 -8.76 -0.27 -13.68
CA GLU A 26 -7.69 0.39 -14.41
C GLU A 26 -7.02 1.50 -13.57
N LYS A 27 -7.82 2.40 -13.01
CA LYS A 27 -7.35 3.49 -12.15
C LYS A 27 -6.59 2.95 -10.95
N MET A 28 -7.07 1.88 -10.33
CA MET A 28 -6.40 1.26 -9.19
C MET A 28 -5.08 0.62 -9.61
N PHE A 29 -5.02 -0.13 -10.72
CA PHE A 29 -3.80 -0.72 -11.23
C PHE A 29 -2.71 0.34 -11.51
N TYR A 30 -3.06 1.44 -12.16
CA TYR A 30 -2.13 2.56 -12.33
C TYR A 30 -1.71 3.19 -11.00
N SER A 31 -2.63 3.31 -10.04
CA SER A 31 -2.34 3.95 -8.75
C SER A 31 -1.35 3.16 -7.89
N VAL A 32 -1.33 1.83 -8.01
CA VAL A 32 -0.36 0.95 -7.32
C VAL A 32 0.90 0.67 -8.16
N GLY A 33 1.01 1.30 -9.33
CA GLY A 33 2.16 1.13 -10.22
C GLY A 33 2.13 -0.14 -11.08
N PHE A 34 0.97 -0.77 -11.26
CA PHE A 34 0.78 -1.91 -12.16
C PHE A 34 0.25 -1.42 -13.52
N GLY A 35 1.09 -0.69 -14.27
CA GLY A 35 0.69 -0.01 -15.52
C GLY A 35 0.83 -0.82 -16.80
N SER A 36 1.29 -2.08 -16.74
CA SER A 36 1.47 -2.91 -17.93
C SER A 36 0.17 -3.60 -18.35
N VAL A 37 -0.55 -3.01 -19.29
CA VAL A 37 -1.81 -3.59 -19.83
C VAL A 37 -1.65 -5.04 -20.31
N PRO A 38 -0.57 -5.44 -21.03
CA PRO A 38 -0.36 -6.85 -21.36
C PRO A 38 -0.27 -7.78 -20.14
N SER A 39 0.24 -7.30 -18.99
CA SER A 39 0.30 -8.08 -17.76
C SER A 39 -1.08 -8.26 -17.12
N TRP A 40 -2.03 -7.33 -17.33
CA TRP A 40 -3.39 -7.46 -16.83
C TRP A 40 -4.16 -8.64 -17.40
N MET A 41 -3.80 -9.00 -18.66
CA MET A 41 -4.42 -10.11 -19.38
C MET A 41 -3.78 -11.47 -19.11
N LYS A 42 -2.76 -11.52 -18.25
CA LYS A 42 -2.10 -12.77 -17.84
C LYS A 42 -2.76 -13.34 -16.58
N PRO A 43 -2.72 -14.68 -16.39
CA PRO A 43 -3.10 -15.28 -15.13
C PRO A 43 -2.09 -14.89 -14.04
N TYR A 44 -2.57 -14.73 -12.80
CA TYR A 44 -1.76 -14.34 -11.66
C TYR A 44 -0.50 -15.21 -11.47
N SER A 45 -0.62 -16.51 -11.75
CA SER A 45 0.48 -17.49 -11.57
C SER A 45 1.75 -17.17 -12.33
N VAL A 46 1.64 -16.52 -13.52
CA VAL A 46 2.80 -16.21 -14.38
C VAL A 46 3.38 -14.81 -14.16
N LEU A 47 2.80 -14.03 -13.26
CA LEU A 47 3.31 -12.72 -12.92
C LEU A 47 4.60 -12.81 -12.08
N SER A 48 5.47 -11.80 -12.21
CA SER A 48 6.62 -11.62 -11.31
C SER A 48 6.15 -11.30 -9.88
N ASN A 49 7.02 -11.49 -8.89
CA ASN A 49 6.69 -11.18 -7.48
C ASN A 49 6.28 -9.72 -7.29
N GLY A 50 6.95 -8.79 -7.98
CA GLY A 50 6.59 -7.37 -7.93
C GLY A 50 5.22 -7.06 -8.56
N GLU A 51 4.87 -7.74 -9.65
CA GLU A 51 3.54 -7.64 -10.27
C GLU A 51 2.47 -8.25 -9.36
N LYS A 52 2.73 -9.43 -8.81
CA LYS A 52 1.83 -10.10 -7.84
C LYS A 52 1.52 -9.21 -6.65
N MET A 53 2.54 -8.64 -6.03
CA MET A 53 2.37 -7.73 -4.89
C MET A 53 1.49 -6.52 -5.27
N ARG A 54 1.68 -5.93 -6.46
CA ARG A 54 0.85 -4.80 -6.92
C ARG A 54 -0.59 -5.20 -7.20
N VAL A 55 -0.80 -6.40 -7.75
CA VAL A 55 -2.15 -6.95 -7.98
C VAL A 55 -2.86 -7.20 -6.65
N ASP A 56 -2.17 -7.80 -5.67
CA ASP A 56 -2.72 -8.03 -4.33
C ASP A 56 -3.07 -6.71 -3.63
N LEU A 57 -2.21 -5.71 -3.74
CA LEU A 57 -2.48 -4.36 -3.24
C LEU A 57 -3.71 -3.74 -3.91
N ALA A 58 -3.78 -3.80 -5.23
CA ALA A 58 -4.91 -3.24 -5.98
C ALA A 58 -6.23 -3.89 -5.55
N ARG A 59 -6.26 -5.21 -5.49
CA ARG A 59 -7.43 -5.97 -5.08
C ARG A 59 -7.83 -5.66 -3.64
N ALA A 60 -6.87 -5.62 -2.72
CA ALA A 60 -7.14 -5.28 -1.33
C ALA A 60 -7.75 -3.88 -1.19
N LEU A 61 -7.20 -2.90 -1.92
CA LEU A 61 -7.68 -1.53 -1.91
C LEU A 61 -9.04 -1.36 -2.62
N LEU A 62 -9.38 -2.22 -3.57
CA LEU A 62 -10.72 -2.23 -4.17
C LEU A 62 -11.75 -2.83 -3.23
N GLU A 63 -11.43 -3.96 -2.58
CA GLU A 63 -12.38 -4.71 -1.75
C GLU A 63 -12.59 -4.11 -0.34
N ARG A 64 -11.64 -3.32 0.19
CA ARG A 64 -11.64 -2.93 1.61
C ARG A 64 -11.26 -1.46 1.82
N ASP A 65 -11.86 -0.86 2.83
CA ASP A 65 -11.51 0.50 3.28
C ASP A 65 -10.38 0.49 4.33
N PHE A 66 -10.19 -0.64 5.02
CA PHE A 66 -9.09 -0.87 5.95
C PHE A 66 -8.27 -2.09 5.52
N VAL A 67 -6.98 -1.87 5.26
CA VAL A 67 -6.04 -2.88 4.75
C VAL A 67 -4.84 -2.99 5.67
N VAL A 68 -4.54 -4.19 6.15
CA VAL A 68 -3.26 -4.54 6.80
C VAL A 68 -2.50 -5.45 5.85
N PHE A 69 -1.35 -5.02 5.37
CA PHE A 69 -0.51 -5.77 4.45
C PHE A 69 0.74 -6.27 5.19
N ASP A 70 0.73 -7.57 5.45
CA ASP A 70 1.83 -8.27 6.15
C ASP A 70 2.98 -8.57 5.18
N GLU A 71 4.20 -8.62 5.71
CA GLU A 71 5.43 -8.80 4.93
C GLU A 71 5.55 -7.82 3.75
N PHE A 72 5.09 -6.58 3.96
CA PHE A 72 5.10 -5.56 2.92
C PHE A 72 6.52 -5.38 2.36
N THR A 73 6.68 -5.63 1.06
CA THR A 73 7.93 -5.58 0.31
C THR A 73 9.00 -6.66 0.62
N SER A 74 8.73 -7.64 1.47
CA SER A 74 9.72 -8.68 1.83
C SER A 74 10.14 -9.58 0.66
N VAL A 75 9.24 -9.78 -0.31
CA VAL A 75 9.43 -10.71 -1.44
C VAL A 75 9.90 -10.05 -2.74
N VAL A 76 10.22 -8.74 -2.71
CA VAL A 76 10.61 -7.96 -3.89
C VAL A 76 11.95 -7.28 -3.69
N ASP A 77 12.64 -6.96 -4.79
CA ASP A 77 13.88 -6.19 -4.71
C ASP A 77 13.63 -4.75 -4.23
N ARG A 78 14.69 -4.06 -3.80
CA ARG A 78 14.58 -2.74 -3.16
C ARG A 78 14.06 -1.65 -4.10
N GLN A 79 14.32 -1.73 -5.39
CA GLN A 79 13.83 -0.75 -6.37
C GLN A 79 12.32 -0.92 -6.59
N VAL A 80 11.85 -2.16 -6.67
CA VAL A 80 10.41 -2.47 -6.75
C VAL A 80 9.71 -2.07 -5.45
N ALA A 81 10.32 -2.36 -4.28
CA ALA A 81 9.82 -1.97 -2.97
C ALA A 81 9.62 -0.45 -2.86
N GLN A 82 10.63 0.34 -3.27
CA GLN A 82 10.55 1.80 -3.28
C GLN A 82 9.42 2.31 -4.17
N THR A 83 9.37 1.83 -5.41
CA THR A 83 8.35 2.27 -6.38
C THR A 83 6.94 1.94 -5.91
N ALA A 84 6.74 0.73 -5.37
CA ALA A 84 5.45 0.29 -4.84
C ALA A 84 5.05 1.10 -3.60
N SER A 85 5.98 1.35 -2.67
CA SER A 85 5.73 2.13 -1.47
C SER A 85 5.29 3.56 -1.79
N ILE A 86 5.97 4.23 -2.72
CA ILE A 86 5.60 5.56 -3.19
C ILE A 86 4.21 5.55 -3.86
N ALA A 87 3.92 4.52 -4.65
CA ALA A 87 2.63 4.39 -5.31
C ALA A 87 1.49 4.19 -4.30
N VAL A 88 1.68 3.31 -3.30
CA VAL A 88 0.72 3.10 -2.20
C VAL A 88 0.50 4.38 -1.41
N SER A 89 1.57 5.06 -1.01
CA SER A 89 1.48 6.35 -0.29
C SER A 89 0.58 7.34 -1.05
N LYS A 90 0.82 7.51 -2.35
CA LYS A 90 -0.01 8.38 -3.20
C LYS A 90 -1.45 7.91 -3.32
N ALA A 91 -1.68 6.60 -3.45
CA ALA A 91 -3.03 6.04 -3.56
C ALA A 91 -3.84 6.29 -2.27
N ILE A 92 -3.27 6.01 -1.10
CA ILE A 92 -3.94 6.20 0.20
C ILE A 92 -4.22 7.69 0.45
N ARG A 93 -3.28 8.58 0.14
CA ARG A 93 -3.48 10.03 0.31
C ARG A 93 -4.60 10.62 -0.55
N ARG A 94 -4.99 9.94 -1.64
CA ARG A 94 -6.08 10.35 -2.55
C ARG A 94 -7.43 9.70 -2.21
N THR A 95 -7.46 8.81 -1.25
CA THR A 95 -8.65 8.06 -0.85
C THR A 95 -8.94 8.28 0.63
N GLN A 96 -10.10 7.83 1.09
CA GLN A 96 -10.46 7.82 2.53
C GLN A 96 -10.08 6.47 3.19
N LYS A 97 -9.19 5.70 2.56
CA LYS A 97 -8.82 4.36 3.02
C LYS A 97 -7.75 4.40 4.09
N GLN A 98 -7.72 3.36 4.90
CA GLN A 98 -6.72 3.13 5.94
C GLN A 98 -5.81 1.97 5.53
N PHE A 99 -4.50 2.15 5.69
CA PHE A 99 -3.51 1.15 5.30
C PHE A 99 -2.42 1.02 6.37
N ILE A 100 -2.13 -0.22 6.75
CA ILE A 100 -1.02 -0.54 7.64
C ILE A 100 -0.07 -1.49 6.89
N ALA A 101 1.18 -1.08 6.74
CA ALA A 101 2.25 -1.94 6.27
C ALA A 101 2.97 -2.58 7.46
N VAL A 102 3.05 -3.91 7.49
CA VAL A 102 3.91 -4.64 8.43
C VAL A 102 5.18 -5.07 7.68
N THR A 103 6.34 -4.69 8.17
CA THR A 103 7.62 -4.91 7.47
C THR A 103 8.79 -5.01 8.43
N CYS A 104 9.84 -5.72 8.04
CA CYS A 104 11.13 -5.75 8.73
C CYS A 104 12.13 -4.70 8.19
N HIS A 105 11.72 -3.85 7.26
CA HIS A 105 12.59 -2.92 6.57
C HIS A 105 12.27 -1.47 6.94
N SER A 106 13.14 -0.79 7.65
CA SER A 106 12.95 0.59 8.11
C SER A 106 13.00 1.66 7.02
N ASP A 107 13.65 1.41 5.88
CA ASP A 107 13.70 2.32 4.73
C ASP A 107 12.33 2.55 4.07
N ILE A 108 11.36 1.66 4.31
CA ILE A 108 9.97 1.83 3.90
C ILE A 108 9.35 3.12 4.48
N ILE A 109 9.76 3.54 5.67
CA ILE A 109 9.25 4.75 6.33
C ILE A 109 9.48 5.97 5.44
N GLU A 110 10.67 6.10 4.85
CA GLU A 110 10.99 7.22 3.96
C GLU A 110 10.13 7.23 2.71
N TRP A 111 9.83 6.06 2.15
CA TRP A 111 9.10 5.93 0.88
C TRP A 111 7.58 6.00 1.04
N LEU A 112 7.05 5.39 2.10
CA LEU A 112 5.62 5.43 2.42
C LEU A 112 5.21 6.77 3.03
N GLN A 113 6.11 7.42 3.78
CA GLN A 113 5.82 8.63 4.54
C GLN A 113 4.55 8.45 5.40
N PRO A 114 4.54 7.49 6.32
CA PRO A 114 3.35 7.15 7.09
C PRO A 114 2.97 8.28 8.04
N ASP A 115 1.72 8.28 8.51
CA ASP A 115 1.26 9.22 9.55
C ASP A 115 1.80 8.82 10.93
N TRP A 116 1.99 7.49 11.13
CA TRP A 116 2.55 6.95 12.38
C TRP A 116 3.37 5.67 12.11
N VAL A 117 4.30 5.39 13.01
CA VAL A 117 5.14 4.19 13.00
C VAL A 117 5.09 3.54 14.38
N PHE A 118 4.92 2.22 14.43
CA PHE A 118 5.10 1.41 15.62
C PHE A 118 6.30 0.48 15.41
N ASP A 119 7.34 0.65 16.21
CA ASP A 119 8.53 -0.20 16.22
C ASP A 119 8.40 -1.23 17.35
N THR A 120 8.32 -2.51 16.99
CA THR A 120 8.17 -3.59 17.97
C THR A 120 9.45 -3.88 18.73
N ASN A 121 10.62 -3.58 18.16
CA ASN A 121 11.91 -3.79 18.84
C ASN A 121 12.09 -2.79 19.99
N GLU A 122 11.69 -1.54 19.76
CA GLU A 122 11.74 -0.48 20.77
C GLU A 122 10.45 -0.36 21.57
N MET A 123 9.39 -1.08 21.19
CA MET A 123 8.03 -0.98 21.76
C MET A 123 7.53 0.48 21.81
N ARG A 124 7.79 1.24 20.75
CA ARG A 124 7.49 2.67 20.64
C ARG A 124 6.58 2.95 19.46
N CYS A 125 5.61 3.81 19.70
CA CYS A 125 4.80 4.42 18.66
C CYS A 125 5.17 5.90 18.54
N PHE A 126 5.39 6.38 17.34
CA PHE A 126 5.65 7.80 17.08
C PHE A 126 4.91 8.26 15.82
N PHE A 127 4.48 9.53 15.85
CA PHE A 127 3.87 10.16 14.69
C PHE A 127 4.94 10.79 13.81
N VAL A 128 4.83 10.55 12.51
CA VAL A 128 5.73 11.13 11.52
C VAL A 128 5.12 12.47 11.08
N GLN A 129 5.77 13.57 11.45
CA GLN A 129 5.33 14.88 10.99
C GLN A 129 5.55 14.99 9.49
N ALA A 130 4.48 15.30 8.75
CA ALA A 130 4.61 15.67 7.34
C ALA A 130 5.58 16.87 7.25
N HIS A 131 6.61 16.78 6.41
CA HIS A 131 7.56 17.87 6.19
C HIS A 131 6.83 19.09 5.60
N GLY A 132 6.36 19.98 6.51
CA GLY A 132 6.11 21.37 6.20
C GLY A 132 7.36 22.19 6.54
N PRO A 133 7.55 23.41 6.02
CA PRO A 133 8.73 24.22 6.26
C PRO A 133 8.92 24.41 7.77
N LYS A 134 10.16 24.19 8.24
CA LYS A 134 10.58 24.31 9.62
C LYS A 134 10.15 25.66 10.20
N ASN A 135 9.17 25.64 11.10
CA ASN A 135 9.00 26.67 12.11
C ASN A 135 8.84 25.98 13.46
N ASP A 136 9.82 26.30 14.30
CA ASP A 136 10.00 25.82 15.66
C ASP A 136 8.85 26.35 16.52
N SER A 137 7.96 25.48 16.96
CA SER A 137 7.23 25.67 18.21
C SER A 137 6.41 24.41 18.54
N ARG A 138 6.65 23.88 19.74
CA ARG A 138 5.90 22.79 20.37
C ARG A 138 4.40 23.08 20.35
N SER A 139 3.64 22.22 19.69
CA SER A 139 2.23 22.02 20.02
C SER A 139 1.82 20.60 19.65
N GLU A 140 1.37 19.86 20.64
CA GLU A 140 0.62 18.63 20.51
C GLU A 140 -0.70 18.96 19.79
N ASN A 141 -0.72 18.83 18.47
CA ASN A 141 -1.95 18.82 17.71
C ASN A 141 -2.11 17.45 17.08
N VAL A 142 -2.98 16.64 17.66
CA VAL A 142 -3.61 15.51 17.00
C VAL A 142 -4.36 16.08 15.78
N GLY A 143 -3.71 16.10 14.63
CA GLY A 143 -4.34 16.50 13.39
C GLY A 143 -5.47 15.54 13.07
N GLU A 144 -6.69 16.06 12.91
CA GLU A 144 -7.83 15.31 12.37
C GLU A 144 -7.44 14.73 11.02
N THR A 145 -7.16 13.44 11.00
CA THR A 145 -6.97 12.70 9.76
C THR A 145 -8.36 12.45 9.18
N ASN A 146 -8.75 13.15 8.13
CA ASN A 146 -10.04 13.03 7.41
C ASN A 146 -10.39 11.57 7.02
N GLY A 147 -10.51 10.66 7.98
CA GLY A 147 -10.84 9.25 7.80
C GLY A 147 -9.78 8.38 7.13
N ARG A 148 -8.69 8.96 6.58
CA ARG A 148 -7.55 8.22 6.03
C ARG A 148 -6.47 8.04 7.10
N SER A 149 -5.76 6.92 7.04
CA SER A 149 -4.56 6.71 7.88
C SER A 149 -3.59 5.78 7.17
N LEU A 150 -2.32 6.13 7.19
CA LEU A 150 -1.23 5.30 6.70
C LEU A 150 -0.28 5.01 7.86
N GLY A 151 -0.21 3.76 8.27
CA GLY A 151 0.65 3.31 9.35
C GLY A 151 1.73 2.35 8.88
N VAL A 152 2.82 2.28 9.64
CA VAL A 152 3.88 1.27 9.47
C VAL A 152 4.13 0.59 10.81
N ILE A 153 4.20 -0.75 10.79
CA ILE A 153 4.66 -1.57 11.90
C ILE A 153 5.99 -2.19 11.48
N ILE A 154 7.04 -1.92 12.24
CA ILE A 154 8.37 -2.54 12.07
C ILE A 154 8.47 -3.73 13.02
N ILE A 155 8.87 -4.90 12.49
CA ILE A 155 9.05 -6.14 13.24
C ILE A 155 10.49 -6.65 13.14
#